data_1aa80ac363e599be73c072071003d5d5
#
_entry.id   1aa80ac363e599be73c072071003d5d5
#
_cell.length_a   1.000
_cell.length_b   1.000
_cell.length_c   1.000
_cell.angle_alpha   90.00
_cell.angle_beta   90.00
_cell.angle_gamma   90.00
#
_symmetry.space_group_name_H-M   'P 1'
#
loop_
_entity.id
_entity.type
_entity.pdbx_description
1 polymer ?
#
loop_
_entity_poly.entity_id
_entity_poly.type
_entity_poly.pdbx_seq_one_letter_code
_entity_poly.pdbx_strand_id
1 'polypeptide(L)'
;MKSDLNKYELVKDTLVLILAGGRGSRLHELTDKRAKPALYFGGNRRIIDFALSNCINSGLNRIGVVTQYAAHSLLRHLQTGWSFLPQERGEFVDMLPARQQIDDSTWYRGTADAVYQNMAIIRNHYRPKYILILAGDHIYKQDYSVMLMDHVRSGAKCTVGCIEVPRSEASEFGVMAVNENLKVKAFVEKPKDPPSMVGKPDISLASMGIYVFDAEYLYKMLDREVNTPCTSHDFGKDVLPKCLEEGVLYAHPFSRSCMGRNTEGEIYWRDVGTLDSFWQSTIDLVSENPQLDIYDQSWPIRGNPVQAYPSKFFYKKANVKPVDNSLVGGGCVITDASISNSVLFDRIKIDEDSSVDHCVVLPQVQIGKNCTLKDCIIDRHCIIPDGMEIGVDKALDSKRFRVSSTGKVVLVTSAMLKKLQGEEVTNEEHLD
;
A
#
# COMPACT_ATOMS: atom_id res chain seq x y z
N MET A 1 7.44 14.46 38.37
CA MET A 1 6.76 15.40 37.47
C MET A 1 6.82 14.80 36.07
N LYS A 2 5.73 14.20 35.57
CA LYS A 2 5.60 13.87 34.16
C LYS A 2 5.29 15.20 33.46
N SER A 3 6.25 15.75 32.71
CA SER A 3 5.97 16.89 31.81
C SER A 3 4.77 16.55 30.96
N ASP A 4 3.82 17.47 30.82
CA ASP A 4 2.72 17.33 29.89
C ASP A 4 3.32 17.02 28.52
N LEU A 5 3.00 15.83 27.98
CA LEU A 5 3.53 15.35 26.73
C LEU A 5 2.99 16.26 25.61
N ASN A 6 3.84 17.13 25.09
CA ASN A 6 3.45 18.04 24.03
C ASN A 6 3.44 17.29 22.70
N LYS A 7 2.24 17.00 22.16
CA LYS A 7 2.03 16.36 20.88
C LYS A 7 2.85 17.03 19.76
N TYR A 8 2.91 18.36 19.75
CA TYR A 8 3.63 19.14 18.73
C TYR A 8 5.13 18.85 18.74
N GLU A 9 5.77 18.85 19.90
CA GLU A 9 7.21 18.53 20.03
C GLU A 9 7.49 17.09 19.61
N LEU A 10 6.61 16.15 20.00
CA LEU A 10 6.76 14.75 19.71
C LEU A 10 6.75 14.48 18.19
N VAL A 11 5.81 15.05 17.46
CA VAL A 11 5.74 14.88 15.98
C VAL A 11 6.90 15.57 15.28
N LYS A 12 7.35 16.73 15.76
CA LYS A 12 8.50 17.46 15.21
C LYS A 12 9.82 16.71 15.40
N ASP A 13 10.00 16.03 16.52
CA ASP A 13 11.19 15.23 16.85
C ASP A 13 11.20 13.85 16.18
N THR A 14 10.14 13.52 15.41
CA THR A 14 10.00 12.21 14.77
C THR A 14 10.35 12.29 13.28
N LEU A 15 11.16 11.33 12.82
CA LEU A 15 11.37 11.04 11.41
C LEU A 15 10.55 9.81 11.03
N VAL A 16 9.82 9.90 9.92
CA VAL A 16 9.13 8.75 9.33
C VAL A 16 10.00 8.13 8.26
N LEU A 17 10.11 6.81 8.24
CA LEU A 17 10.72 6.03 7.17
C LEU A 17 9.68 5.11 6.55
N ILE A 18 9.30 5.38 5.30
CA ILE A 18 8.37 4.53 4.55
C ILE A 18 9.18 3.55 3.72
N LEU A 19 9.08 2.25 4.03
CA LEU A 19 9.75 1.20 3.28
C LEU A 19 8.95 0.87 2.02
N ALA A 20 9.45 1.28 0.87
CA ALA A 20 8.79 1.17 -0.43
C ALA A 20 9.57 0.28 -1.43
N GLY A 21 10.36 -0.67 -0.92
CA GLY A 21 11.26 -1.52 -1.71
C GLY A 21 10.70 -2.90 -2.10
N GLY A 22 9.51 -3.27 -1.65
CA GLY A 22 8.93 -4.58 -1.89
C GLY A 22 8.62 -4.87 -3.35
N ARG A 23 9.06 -6.04 -3.86
CA ARG A 23 8.88 -6.46 -5.25
C ARG A 23 7.42 -6.79 -5.61
N GLY A 24 6.60 -7.17 -4.62
CA GLY A 24 5.17 -7.48 -4.84
C GLY A 24 4.93 -8.67 -5.76
N SER A 25 5.80 -9.68 -5.74
CA SER A 25 5.81 -10.81 -6.70
C SER A 25 4.48 -11.57 -6.84
N ARG A 26 3.64 -11.56 -5.80
CA ARG A 26 2.30 -12.19 -5.81
C ARG A 26 1.26 -11.41 -6.65
N LEU A 27 1.59 -10.18 -7.08
CA LEU A 27 0.79 -9.37 -8.01
C LEU A 27 1.21 -9.60 -9.47
N HIS A 28 2.16 -10.50 -9.69
CA HIS A 28 2.63 -10.93 -10.99
C HIS A 28 2.97 -9.74 -11.93
N GLU A 29 2.55 -9.78 -13.16
CA GLU A 29 2.87 -8.81 -14.20
C GLU A 29 2.42 -7.37 -13.87
N LEU A 30 1.50 -7.20 -12.92
CA LEU A 30 1.08 -5.88 -12.45
C LEU A 30 2.22 -5.11 -11.75
N THR A 31 3.21 -5.83 -11.20
CA THR A 31 4.38 -5.27 -10.51
C THR A 31 5.73 -5.53 -11.19
N ASP A 32 5.75 -6.07 -12.41
CA ASP A 32 7.00 -6.33 -13.12
C ASP A 32 7.78 -5.05 -13.44
N LYS A 33 7.09 -3.96 -13.77
CA LYS A 33 7.69 -2.68 -14.18
C LYS A 33 7.56 -1.57 -13.13
N ARG A 34 6.98 -1.86 -11.96
CA ARG A 34 6.75 -0.87 -10.89
C ARG A 34 6.69 -1.53 -9.51
N ALA A 35 7.16 -0.83 -8.49
CA ALA A 35 7.01 -1.28 -7.10
C ALA A 35 5.53 -1.31 -6.68
N LYS A 36 5.14 -2.25 -5.80
CA LYS A 36 3.77 -2.36 -5.27
C LYS A 36 3.24 -1.02 -4.69
N PRO A 37 4.02 -0.22 -3.93
CA PRO A 37 3.57 1.08 -3.44
C PRO A 37 3.17 2.09 -4.54
N ALA A 38 3.65 1.89 -5.78
CA ALA A 38 3.34 2.74 -6.92
C ALA A 38 2.07 2.33 -7.69
N LEU A 39 1.41 1.23 -7.31
CA LEU A 39 0.15 0.81 -7.94
C LEU A 39 -0.96 1.82 -7.65
N TYR A 40 -1.80 2.03 -8.65
CA TYR A 40 -2.98 2.87 -8.53
C TYR A 40 -4.03 2.23 -7.64
N PHE A 41 -4.71 3.06 -6.84
CA PHE A 41 -5.81 2.65 -5.98
C PHE A 41 -6.81 3.81 -5.78
N GLY A 42 -8.10 3.49 -5.67
CA GLY A 42 -9.14 4.47 -5.35
C GLY A 42 -9.33 5.60 -6.39
N GLY A 43 -9.17 5.28 -7.68
CA GLY A 43 -9.47 6.16 -8.82
C GLY A 43 -8.29 7.03 -9.27
N ASN A 44 -7.56 7.70 -8.39
CA ASN A 44 -6.44 8.58 -8.78
C ASN A 44 -5.32 8.67 -7.72
N ARG A 45 -5.30 7.74 -6.76
CA ARG A 45 -4.27 7.61 -5.74
C ARG A 45 -3.35 6.46 -6.09
N ARG A 46 -2.22 6.37 -5.37
CA ARG A 46 -1.37 5.19 -5.33
C ARG A 46 -1.37 4.61 -3.92
N ILE A 47 -1.00 3.36 -3.76
CA ILE A 47 -1.00 2.69 -2.45
C ILE A 47 -0.19 3.48 -1.42
N ILE A 48 0.99 3.98 -1.79
CA ILE A 48 1.86 4.76 -0.90
C ILE A 48 1.21 6.05 -0.39
N ASP A 49 0.24 6.61 -1.14
CA ASP A 49 -0.43 7.85 -0.76
C ASP A 49 -1.20 7.72 0.56
N PHE A 50 -1.60 6.52 0.95
CA PHE A 50 -2.24 6.26 2.24
C PHE A 50 -1.26 6.47 3.40
N ALA A 51 -0.08 5.85 3.35
CA ALA A 51 0.94 6.05 4.38
C ALA A 51 1.40 7.51 4.46
N LEU A 52 1.65 8.16 3.31
CA LEU A 52 2.04 9.56 3.23
C LEU A 52 0.95 10.49 3.79
N SER A 53 -0.32 10.27 3.41
CA SER A 53 -1.44 11.07 3.90
C SER A 53 -1.65 10.91 5.40
N ASN A 54 -1.55 9.68 5.91
CA ASN A 54 -1.61 9.43 7.34
C ASN A 54 -0.51 10.19 8.09
N CYS A 55 0.72 10.27 7.54
CA CYS A 55 1.80 11.06 8.13
C CYS A 55 1.42 12.54 8.23
N ILE A 56 1.05 13.16 7.10
CA ILE A 56 0.69 14.58 7.03
C ILE A 56 -0.50 14.88 7.95
N ASN A 57 -1.55 14.07 7.91
CA ASN A 57 -2.73 14.26 8.76
C ASN A 57 -2.41 14.08 10.25
N SER A 58 -1.40 13.27 10.61
CA SER A 58 -0.89 13.13 11.99
C SER A 58 0.03 14.28 12.42
N GLY A 59 0.42 15.18 11.51
CA GLY A 59 1.39 16.25 11.73
C GLY A 59 2.86 15.83 11.55
N LEU A 60 3.10 14.64 10.99
CA LEU A 60 4.43 14.10 10.74
C LEU A 60 4.90 14.48 9.35
N ASN A 61 5.64 15.58 9.24
CA ASN A 61 6.02 16.19 7.97
C ASN A 61 7.50 15.97 7.60
N ARG A 62 8.22 15.11 8.33
CA ARG A 62 9.62 14.74 8.07
C ARG A 62 9.66 13.30 7.63
N ILE A 63 9.65 13.05 6.32
CA ILE A 63 9.39 11.73 5.74
C ILE A 63 10.54 11.34 4.80
N GLY A 64 11.17 10.20 5.07
CA GLY A 64 12.11 9.54 4.16
C GLY A 64 11.43 8.33 3.50
N VAL A 65 11.42 8.26 2.18
CA VAL A 65 10.91 7.10 1.44
C VAL A 65 12.08 6.25 0.97
N VAL A 66 12.21 5.06 1.54
CA VAL A 66 13.28 4.12 1.23
C VAL A 66 12.86 3.27 0.03
N THR A 67 13.58 3.43 -1.09
CA THR A 67 13.22 2.80 -2.38
C THR A 67 14.33 1.89 -2.89
N GLN A 68 13.97 0.81 -3.58
CA GLN A 68 14.93 -0.13 -4.12
C GLN A 68 14.58 -0.54 -5.57
N TYR A 69 13.52 -1.30 -5.76
CA TYR A 69 13.15 -1.94 -7.03
C TYR A 69 12.17 -1.09 -7.84
N ALA A 70 12.34 -1.07 -9.18
CA ALA A 70 11.39 -0.46 -10.13
C ALA A 70 10.89 0.93 -9.68
N ALA A 71 11.80 1.77 -9.16
CA ALA A 71 11.44 2.96 -8.41
C ALA A 71 11.03 4.14 -9.29
N HIS A 72 11.31 4.15 -10.61
CA HIS A 72 11.14 5.32 -11.48
C HIS A 72 9.73 5.93 -11.38
N SER A 73 8.70 5.11 -11.60
CA SER A 73 7.30 5.54 -11.51
C SER A 73 6.92 6.04 -10.09
N LEU A 74 7.50 5.44 -9.04
CA LEU A 74 7.31 5.89 -7.66
C LEU A 74 8.02 7.22 -7.40
N LEU A 75 9.27 7.35 -7.80
CA LEU A 75 10.06 8.57 -7.65
C LEU A 75 9.39 9.76 -8.33
N ARG A 76 8.93 9.57 -9.58
CA ARG A 76 8.20 10.59 -10.33
C ARG A 76 6.90 11.01 -9.61
N HIS A 77 6.14 10.04 -9.07
CA HIS A 77 4.94 10.31 -8.31
C HIS A 77 5.22 11.16 -7.06
N LEU A 78 6.27 10.81 -6.31
CA LEU A 78 6.68 11.56 -5.12
C LEU A 78 7.11 12.99 -5.48
N GLN A 79 7.92 13.16 -6.52
CA GLN A 79 8.39 14.47 -6.98
C GLN A 79 7.24 15.37 -7.43
N THR A 80 6.25 14.83 -8.14
CA THR A 80 5.15 15.64 -8.69
C THR A 80 3.99 15.84 -7.73
N GLY A 81 3.71 14.89 -6.84
CA GLY A 81 2.55 14.92 -5.96
C GLY A 81 2.85 15.35 -4.52
N TRP A 82 4.10 15.20 -4.05
CA TRP A 82 4.43 15.34 -2.63
C TRP A 82 5.51 16.41 -2.34
N SER A 83 5.82 17.28 -3.30
CA SER A 83 6.79 18.39 -3.17
C SER A 83 6.22 19.69 -2.59
N PHE A 84 5.01 19.66 -2.04
CA PHE A 84 4.32 20.84 -1.53
C PHE A 84 4.70 21.21 -0.07
N LEU A 85 5.49 20.41 0.62
CA LEU A 85 5.90 20.68 1.99
C LEU A 85 6.92 21.82 2.05
N PRO A 86 6.80 22.75 3.02
CA PRO A 86 7.68 23.89 3.15
C PRO A 86 9.04 23.49 3.73
N GLN A 87 10.02 23.28 2.86
CA GLN A 87 11.38 22.82 3.23
C GLN A 87 12.09 23.81 4.17
N GLU A 88 11.82 25.10 4.08
CA GLU A 88 12.34 26.13 4.99
C GLU A 88 11.89 25.93 6.45
N ARG A 89 10.85 25.14 6.69
CA ARG A 89 10.40 24.74 8.04
C ARG A 89 10.98 23.40 8.49
N GLY A 90 11.84 22.78 7.66
CA GLY A 90 12.37 21.45 7.89
C GLY A 90 11.36 20.34 7.64
N GLU A 91 10.32 20.60 6.83
CA GLU A 91 9.31 19.65 6.41
C GLU A 91 9.64 19.13 4.99
N PHE A 92 9.62 17.83 4.77
CA PHE A 92 10.05 17.25 3.52
C PHE A 92 9.50 15.83 3.29
N VAL A 93 9.47 15.44 2.01
CA VAL A 93 9.42 14.03 1.57
C VAL A 93 10.69 13.77 0.77
N ASP A 94 11.68 13.16 1.41
CA ASP A 94 12.96 12.84 0.79
C ASP A 94 13.01 11.40 0.30
N MET A 95 13.67 11.19 -0.82
CA MET A 95 13.89 9.87 -1.39
C MET A 95 15.23 9.32 -0.91
N LEU A 96 15.20 8.14 -0.32
CA LEU A 96 16.36 7.41 0.17
C LEU A 96 16.57 6.14 -0.68
N PRO A 97 17.18 6.26 -1.88
CA PRO A 97 17.38 5.12 -2.75
C PRO A 97 18.48 4.20 -2.18
N ALA A 98 18.40 2.93 -2.55
CA ALA A 98 19.49 1.99 -2.28
C ALA A 98 20.81 2.53 -2.87
N ARG A 99 21.88 2.58 -2.04
CA ARG A 99 23.19 2.99 -2.50
C ARG A 99 23.91 1.74 -3.01
N GLN A 100 24.40 1.78 -4.24
CA GLN A 100 25.41 0.85 -4.68
C GLN A 100 26.70 1.15 -3.89
N GLN A 101 27.03 0.30 -2.94
CA GLN A 101 28.38 0.29 -2.38
C GLN A 101 29.31 -0.41 -3.41
N ILE A 102 30.61 -0.16 -3.31
CA ILE A 102 31.67 -0.46 -4.30
C ILE A 102 31.71 -1.93 -4.79
N ASP A 103 30.97 -2.82 -4.20
CA ASP A 103 30.78 -4.21 -4.66
C ASP A 103 29.43 -4.35 -5.38
N ASP A 104 29.47 -4.74 -6.63
CA ASP A 104 28.40 -4.81 -7.65
C ASP A 104 27.17 -5.68 -7.30
N SER A 105 26.96 -6.10 -6.05
CA SER A 105 25.94 -7.10 -5.71
C SER A 105 24.97 -6.74 -4.56
N THR A 106 25.03 -5.56 -3.95
CA THR A 106 24.30 -5.32 -2.71
C THR A 106 23.07 -4.41 -2.85
N TRP A 107 21.98 -5.03 -3.28
CA TRP A 107 20.62 -4.58 -2.96
C TRP A 107 20.36 -4.75 -1.45
N TYR A 108 19.36 -4.05 -0.89
CA TYR A 108 18.96 -4.28 0.50
C TYR A 108 18.66 -5.77 0.74
N ARG A 109 19.33 -6.37 1.71
CA ARG A 109 19.18 -7.79 2.07
C ARG A 109 17.88 -8.07 2.80
N GLY A 110 17.31 -7.03 3.47
CA GLY A 110 16.08 -7.10 4.21
C GLY A 110 15.62 -5.70 4.65
N THR A 111 14.51 -5.64 5.37
CA THR A 111 13.89 -4.39 5.82
C THR A 111 14.76 -3.64 6.84
N ALA A 112 15.47 -4.33 7.71
CA ALA A 112 16.40 -3.74 8.69
C ALA A 112 17.67 -3.21 8.00
N ASP A 113 18.20 -3.94 7.01
CA ASP A 113 19.35 -3.51 6.22
C ASP A 113 19.04 -2.22 5.43
N ALA A 114 17.81 -2.09 4.92
CA ALA A 114 17.38 -0.88 4.22
C ALA A 114 17.46 0.38 5.11
N VAL A 115 17.13 0.25 6.40
CA VAL A 115 17.27 1.34 7.37
C VAL A 115 18.74 1.53 7.76
N TYR A 116 19.47 0.44 7.98
CA TYR A 116 20.89 0.48 8.35
C TYR A 116 21.76 1.22 7.31
N GLN A 117 21.61 0.90 6.04
CA GLN A 117 22.37 1.55 4.96
C GLN A 117 22.10 3.07 4.87
N ASN A 118 20.95 3.54 5.34
CA ASN A 118 20.62 4.95 5.42
C ASN A 118 20.92 5.59 6.79
N MET A 119 21.44 4.82 7.76
CA MET A 119 21.59 5.27 9.14
C MET A 119 22.52 6.48 9.28
N ALA A 120 23.56 6.60 8.46
CA ALA A 120 24.49 7.73 8.51
C ALA A 120 23.78 9.06 8.19
N ILE A 121 22.90 9.10 7.17
CA ILE A 121 22.11 10.30 6.84
C ILE A 121 21.04 10.56 7.90
N ILE A 122 20.40 9.51 8.41
CA ILE A 122 19.37 9.62 9.46
C ILE A 122 19.99 10.23 10.71
N ARG A 123 21.13 9.71 11.16
CA ARG A 123 21.79 10.12 12.40
C ARG A 123 22.46 11.50 12.31
N ASN A 124 23.12 11.81 11.19
CA ASN A 124 23.96 13.00 11.08
C ASN A 124 23.20 14.21 10.49
N HIS A 125 22.25 13.97 9.59
CA HIS A 125 21.51 15.04 8.91
C HIS A 125 20.13 15.28 9.54
N TYR A 126 19.28 14.26 9.63
CA TYR A 126 17.93 14.42 10.15
C TYR A 126 17.86 14.51 11.68
N ARG A 127 18.71 13.79 12.40
CA ARG A 127 18.86 13.81 13.87
C ARG A 127 17.54 13.67 14.62
N PRO A 128 16.72 12.66 14.34
CA PRO A 128 15.45 12.48 15.02
C PRO A 128 15.66 11.94 16.44
N LYS A 129 14.67 12.19 17.31
CA LYS A 129 14.58 11.56 18.63
C LYS A 129 13.82 10.24 18.55
N TYR A 130 12.81 10.18 17.68
CA TYR A 130 12.01 9.00 17.41
C TYR A 130 12.02 8.69 15.91
N ILE A 131 11.92 7.41 15.59
CA ILE A 131 11.81 6.93 14.20
C ILE A 131 10.54 6.09 14.09
N LEU A 132 9.63 6.51 13.20
CA LEU A 132 8.46 5.75 12.81
C LEU A 132 8.75 5.05 11.49
N ILE A 133 8.71 3.71 11.49
CA ILE A 133 8.93 2.89 10.30
C ILE A 133 7.57 2.36 9.82
N LEU A 134 7.27 2.56 8.54
CA LEU A 134 6.01 2.19 7.91
C LEU A 134 6.26 1.28 6.71
N ALA A 135 5.39 0.30 6.51
CA ALA A 135 5.25 -0.37 5.23
C ALA A 135 4.51 0.57 4.25
N GLY A 136 5.08 0.79 3.06
CA GLY A 136 4.51 1.68 2.04
C GLY A 136 3.47 1.03 1.12
N ASP A 137 3.01 -0.18 1.42
CA ASP A 137 2.22 -1.03 0.54
C ASP A 137 0.90 -1.53 1.14
N HIS A 138 0.43 -0.91 2.23
CA HIS A 138 -0.84 -1.19 2.88
C HIS A 138 -1.85 -0.05 2.71
N ILE A 139 -3.12 -0.38 2.78
CA ILE A 139 -4.24 0.56 2.63
C ILE A 139 -5.01 0.65 3.95
N TYR A 140 -4.95 1.82 4.59
CA TYR A 140 -5.61 2.09 5.88
C TYR A 140 -5.57 3.59 6.20
N LYS A 141 -6.35 4.03 7.20
CA LYS A 141 -6.30 5.39 7.76
C LYS A 141 -5.91 5.32 9.24
N GLN A 142 -4.88 6.06 9.66
CA GLN A 142 -4.36 6.03 11.03
C GLN A 142 -3.78 7.38 11.47
N ASP A 143 -4.08 7.81 12.70
CA ASP A 143 -3.35 8.89 13.39
C ASP A 143 -2.14 8.32 14.14
N TYR A 144 -0.95 8.44 13.54
CA TYR A 144 0.29 7.96 14.15
C TYR A 144 0.71 8.74 15.40
N SER A 145 0.21 9.96 15.59
CA SER A 145 0.53 10.73 16.81
C SER A 145 0.03 10.05 18.08
N VAL A 146 -1.07 9.30 18.00
CA VAL A 146 -1.59 8.50 19.11
C VAL A 146 -0.63 7.37 19.46
N MET A 147 -0.12 6.67 18.45
CA MET A 147 0.87 5.60 18.64
C MET A 147 2.18 6.13 19.23
N LEU A 148 2.65 7.29 18.77
CA LEU A 148 3.83 7.97 19.32
C LEU A 148 3.63 8.35 20.80
N MET A 149 2.46 8.88 21.15
CA MET A 149 2.14 9.18 22.55
C MET A 149 2.11 7.93 23.42
N ASP A 150 1.55 6.83 22.94
CA ASP A 150 1.54 5.55 23.66
C ASP A 150 2.97 5.01 23.85
N HIS A 151 3.82 5.13 22.83
CA HIS A 151 5.24 4.75 22.89
C HIS A 151 5.96 5.47 24.05
N VAL A 152 5.84 6.80 24.11
CA VAL A 152 6.51 7.58 25.15
C VAL A 152 5.90 7.34 26.54
N ARG A 153 4.57 7.22 26.63
CA ARG A 153 3.88 6.96 27.91
C ARG A 153 4.23 5.61 28.53
N SER A 154 4.38 4.59 27.68
CA SER A 154 4.75 3.23 28.13
C SER A 154 6.23 3.11 28.53
N GLY A 155 7.08 4.08 28.12
CA GLY A 155 8.54 3.99 28.27
C GLY A 155 9.17 2.93 27.38
N ALA A 156 8.46 2.54 26.30
CA ALA A 156 8.96 1.58 25.32
C ALA A 156 10.22 2.08 24.61
N LYS A 157 11.06 1.17 24.15
CA LYS A 157 12.13 1.47 23.17
C LYS A 157 11.76 1.03 21.77
N CYS A 158 10.81 0.08 21.68
CA CYS A 158 10.17 -0.34 20.44
C CYS A 158 8.67 -0.54 20.68
N THR A 159 7.84 0.02 19.82
CA THR A 159 6.38 -0.19 19.81
C THR A 159 5.96 -0.71 18.43
N VAL A 160 5.16 -1.77 18.41
CA VAL A 160 4.63 -2.38 17.16
C VAL A 160 3.15 -2.06 17.01
N GLY A 161 2.77 -1.49 15.88
CA GLY A 161 1.37 -1.38 15.48
C GLY A 161 0.79 -2.75 15.17
N CYS A 162 -0.36 -3.07 15.74
CA CYS A 162 -0.98 -4.38 15.59
C CYS A 162 -2.50 -4.29 15.39
N ILE A 163 -3.04 -5.28 14.70
CA ILE A 163 -4.46 -5.40 14.38
C ILE A 163 -5.00 -6.76 14.83
N GLU A 164 -6.26 -6.78 15.27
CA GLU A 164 -6.99 -8.00 15.54
C GLU A 164 -7.43 -8.63 14.21
N VAL A 165 -7.06 -9.88 13.97
CA VAL A 165 -7.46 -10.64 12.77
C VAL A 165 -7.99 -12.02 13.17
N PRO A 166 -8.84 -12.65 12.34
CA PRO A 166 -9.21 -14.04 12.54
C PRO A 166 -7.97 -14.93 12.62
N ARG A 167 -7.93 -15.85 13.59
CA ARG A 167 -6.78 -16.75 13.78
C ARG A 167 -6.44 -17.55 12.54
N SER A 168 -7.45 -17.92 11.76
CA SER A 168 -7.30 -18.64 10.48
C SER A 168 -6.51 -17.87 9.41
N GLU A 169 -6.49 -16.54 9.49
CA GLU A 169 -5.80 -15.66 8.54
C GLU A 169 -4.45 -15.16 9.06
N ALA A 170 -4.17 -15.39 10.35
CA ALA A 170 -3.02 -14.82 11.03
C ALA A 170 -1.66 -15.43 10.64
N SER A 171 -1.65 -16.60 9.96
CA SER A 171 -0.42 -17.30 9.53
C SER A 171 0.42 -16.54 8.50
N GLU A 172 -0.15 -15.54 7.84
CA GLU A 172 0.58 -14.68 6.88
C GLU A 172 1.36 -13.53 7.55
N PHE A 173 1.17 -13.32 8.86
CA PHE A 173 1.70 -12.18 9.60
C PHE A 173 2.62 -12.59 10.74
N GLY A 174 3.40 -11.64 11.26
CA GLY A 174 3.99 -11.76 12.58
C GLY A 174 2.90 -11.63 13.64
N VAL A 175 2.78 -12.62 14.53
CA VAL A 175 1.72 -12.68 15.55
C VAL A 175 2.31 -12.53 16.94
N MET A 176 1.62 -11.78 17.80
CA MET A 176 2.12 -11.47 19.13
C MET A 176 1.11 -11.79 20.24
N ALA A 177 1.63 -12.14 21.42
CA ALA A 177 0.90 -12.21 22.66
C ALA A 177 1.34 -11.05 23.57
N VAL A 178 0.38 -10.40 24.25
CA VAL A 178 0.63 -9.25 25.12
C VAL A 178 0.07 -9.46 26.51
N ASN A 179 0.58 -8.72 27.50
CA ASN A 179 -0.05 -8.61 28.81
C ASN A 179 -1.06 -7.44 28.85
N GLU A 180 -1.69 -7.22 30.01
CA GLU A 180 -2.68 -6.15 30.24
C GLU A 180 -2.14 -4.73 29.96
N ASN A 181 -0.83 -4.52 30.11
CA ASN A 181 -0.16 -3.26 29.84
C ASN A 181 0.36 -3.16 28.39
N LEU A 182 -0.09 -4.03 27.48
CA LEU A 182 0.35 -4.12 26.09
C LEU A 182 1.84 -4.39 25.90
N LYS A 183 2.56 -4.85 26.94
CA LYS A 183 3.93 -5.32 26.81
C LYS A 183 3.91 -6.68 26.12
N VAL A 184 4.69 -6.83 25.04
CA VAL A 184 4.76 -8.07 24.27
C VAL A 184 5.45 -9.16 25.10
N LYS A 185 4.88 -10.34 25.11
CA LYS A 185 5.36 -11.53 25.82
C LYS A 185 5.85 -12.63 24.88
N ALA A 186 5.31 -12.67 23.67
CA ALA A 186 5.75 -13.57 22.61
C ALA A 186 5.53 -12.89 21.26
N PHE A 187 6.42 -13.17 20.32
CA PHE A 187 6.33 -12.77 18.93
C PHE A 187 6.78 -13.93 18.04
N VAL A 188 5.96 -14.32 17.08
CA VAL A 188 6.27 -15.40 16.14
C VAL A 188 5.96 -14.93 14.72
N GLU A 189 6.97 -14.92 13.87
CA GLU A 189 6.83 -14.54 12.47
C GLU A 189 6.23 -15.67 11.66
N LYS A 190 5.08 -15.44 11.04
CA LYS A 190 4.33 -16.36 10.16
C LYS A 190 4.17 -17.77 10.75
N PRO A 191 3.55 -17.89 11.94
CA PRO A 191 3.38 -19.19 12.60
C PRO A 191 2.38 -20.07 11.86
N LYS A 192 2.65 -21.38 11.81
CA LYS A 192 1.67 -22.36 11.31
C LYS A 192 0.44 -22.46 12.19
N ASP A 193 0.61 -22.27 13.50
CA ASP A 193 -0.44 -22.24 14.50
C ASP A 193 -0.37 -20.90 15.27
N PRO A 194 -1.10 -19.86 14.83
CA PRO A 194 -1.03 -18.54 15.44
C PRO A 194 -1.54 -18.53 16.89
N PRO A 195 -0.85 -17.88 17.83
CA PRO A 195 -1.34 -17.70 19.19
C PRO A 195 -2.62 -16.86 19.20
N SER A 196 -3.59 -17.27 20.02
CA SER A 196 -4.83 -16.51 20.22
C SER A 196 -4.63 -15.35 21.18
N MET A 197 -5.50 -14.36 21.09
CA MET A 197 -5.61 -13.27 22.06
C MET A 197 -6.20 -13.78 23.39
N VAL A 198 -5.75 -13.23 24.51
CA VAL A 198 -6.32 -13.51 25.82
C VAL A 198 -7.81 -13.14 25.83
N GLY A 199 -8.68 -14.10 26.13
CA GLY A 199 -10.14 -13.92 26.15
C GLY A 199 -10.83 -13.96 24.77
N LYS A 200 -10.07 -14.15 23.67
CA LYS A 200 -10.61 -14.25 22.30
C LYS A 200 -9.90 -15.39 21.54
N PRO A 201 -10.38 -16.66 21.68
CA PRO A 201 -9.66 -17.83 21.14
C PRO A 201 -9.57 -17.86 19.62
N ASP A 202 -10.53 -17.23 18.91
CA ASP A 202 -10.59 -17.20 17.44
C ASP A 202 -9.91 -15.98 16.82
N ILE A 203 -9.31 -15.10 17.66
CA ILE A 203 -8.64 -13.87 17.23
C ILE A 203 -7.16 -13.93 17.58
N SER A 204 -6.33 -13.46 16.68
CA SER A 204 -4.89 -13.24 16.87
C SER A 204 -4.54 -11.76 16.72
N LEU A 205 -3.45 -11.34 17.38
CA LEU A 205 -2.93 -9.99 17.28
C LEU A 205 -1.78 -9.98 16.27
N ALA A 206 -2.05 -9.47 15.08
CA ALA A 206 -1.11 -9.45 13.96
C ALA A 206 -0.32 -8.13 13.89
N SER A 207 0.96 -8.21 13.55
CA SER A 207 1.80 -7.05 13.26
C SER A 207 1.41 -6.43 11.92
N MET A 208 1.28 -5.10 11.90
CA MET A 208 0.99 -4.33 10.69
C MET A 208 2.25 -3.88 9.93
N GLY A 209 3.45 -4.25 10.38
CA GLY A 209 4.69 -3.71 9.81
C GLY A 209 4.89 -2.22 10.11
N ILE A 210 4.34 -1.74 11.21
CA ILE A 210 4.44 -0.37 11.68
C ILE A 210 5.18 -0.35 13.00
N TYR A 211 6.31 0.38 13.08
CA TYR A 211 7.17 0.37 14.25
C TYR A 211 7.54 1.79 14.68
N VAL A 212 7.50 2.07 15.99
CA VAL A 212 8.09 3.27 16.59
C VAL A 212 9.29 2.86 17.41
N PHE A 213 10.41 3.55 17.23
CA PHE A 213 11.64 3.34 17.98
C PHE A 213 12.16 4.65 18.59
N ASP A 214 12.76 4.56 19.78
CA ASP A 214 13.76 5.54 20.19
C ASP A 214 14.94 5.47 19.20
N ALA A 215 15.36 6.61 18.61
CA ALA A 215 16.38 6.62 17.57
C ALA A 215 17.72 6.02 18.02
N GLU A 216 18.22 6.43 19.19
CA GLU A 216 19.48 5.91 19.73
C GLU A 216 19.44 4.41 20.04
N TYR A 217 18.26 3.90 20.45
CA TYR A 217 18.07 2.47 20.65
C TYR A 217 18.11 1.72 19.31
N LEU A 218 17.41 2.23 18.29
CA LEU A 218 17.40 1.63 16.96
C LEU A 218 18.81 1.57 16.36
N TYR A 219 19.58 2.65 16.47
CA TYR A 219 20.97 2.67 15.96
C TYR A 219 21.81 1.57 16.58
N LYS A 220 21.78 1.41 17.88
CA LYS A 220 22.53 0.35 18.60
C LYS A 220 22.05 -1.05 18.19
N MET A 221 20.75 -1.22 17.98
CA MET A 221 20.16 -2.49 17.59
C MET A 221 20.58 -2.87 16.16
N LEU A 222 20.55 -1.94 15.22
CA LEU A 222 20.95 -2.19 13.82
C LEU A 222 22.48 -2.41 13.70
N ASP A 223 23.30 -1.67 14.48
CA ASP A 223 24.76 -1.90 14.54
C ASP A 223 25.09 -3.32 15.02
N ARG A 224 24.33 -3.87 15.96
CA ARG A 224 24.49 -5.26 16.41
C ARG A 224 23.99 -6.25 15.37
N GLU A 225 22.83 -5.96 14.77
CA GLU A 225 22.13 -6.85 13.83
C GLU A 225 22.99 -7.11 12.59
N VAL A 226 23.55 -6.06 11.97
CA VAL A 226 24.36 -6.18 10.75
C VAL A 226 25.62 -7.02 10.94
N ASN A 227 26.15 -7.06 12.17
CA ASN A 227 27.32 -7.85 12.54
C ASN A 227 26.96 -9.27 13.04
N THR A 228 25.69 -9.62 13.12
CA THR A 228 25.24 -10.95 13.52
C THR A 228 25.21 -11.87 12.30
N PRO A 229 25.98 -12.99 12.30
CA PRO A 229 25.98 -13.91 11.18
C PRO A 229 24.64 -14.61 10.99
N CYS A 230 24.34 -14.99 9.76
CA CYS A 230 23.15 -15.78 9.39
C CYS A 230 21.77 -15.13 9.71
N THR A 231 21.70 -13.80 9.73
CA THR A 231 20.42 -13.08 9.83
C THR A 231 19.82 -12.84 8.44
N SER A 232 18.51 -12.64 8.39
CA SER A 232 17.79 -12.22 7.18
C SER A 232 17.72 -10.70 7.03
N HIS A 233 18.25 -9.97 8.00
CA HIS A 233 18.24 -8.51 8.09
C HIS A 233 16.80 -7.94 8.01
N ASP A 234 15.87 -8.61 8.66
CA ASP A 234 14.45 -8.29 8.66
C ASP A 234 13.97 -7.84 10.05
N PHE A 235 13.10 -6.82 10.10
CA PHE A 235 12.57 -6.33 11.37
C PHE A 235 11.81 -7.42 12.13
N GLY A 236 10.91 -8.14 11.46
CA GLY A 236 10.08 -9.16 12.10
C GLY A 236 10.88 -10.36 12.60
N LYS A 237 11.86 -10.82 11.79
CA LYS A 237 12.62 -12.05 12.09
C LYS A 237 13.82 -11.82 13.00
N ASP A 238 14.47 -10.66 12.89
CA ASP A 238 15.79 -10.47 13.52
C ASP A 238 15.78 -9.37 14.58
N VAL A 239 15.05 -8.25 14.36
CA VAL A 239 15.07 -7.09 15.27
C VAL A 239 14.05 -7.21 16.39
N LEU A 240 12.77 -7.50 16.07
CA LEU A 240 11.72 -7.58 17.08
C LEU A 240 11.93 -8.68 18.12
N PRO A 241 12.42 -9.89 17.78
CA PRO A 241 12.75 -10.90 18.77
C PRO A 241 13.80 -10.41 19.79
N LYS A 242 14.83 -9.66 19.35
CA LYS A 242 15.83 -9.08 20.25
C LYS A 242 15.23 -8.00 21.17
N CYS A 243 14.33 -7.16 20.64
CA CYS A 243 13.58 -6.18 21.46
C CYS A 243 12.69 -6.87 22.51
N LEU A 244 12.14 -8.04 22.18
CA LEU A 244 11.35 -8.87 23.09
C LEU A 244 12.25 -9.44 24.21
N GLU A 245 13.40 -10.02 23.89
CA GLU A 245 14.37 -10.55 24.84
C GLU A 245 14.84 -9.48 25.84
N GLU A 246 15.10 -8.25 25.35
CA GLU A 246 15.45 -7.10 26.21
C GLU A 246 14.25 -6.55 27.00
N GLY A 247 13.04 -7.04 26.75
CA GLY A 247 11.82 -6.66 27.46
C GLY A 247 11.36 -5.23 27.23
N VAL A 248 11.70 -4.64 26.08
CA VAL A 248 11.40 -3.23 25.71
C VAL A 248 10.36 -3.09 24.60
N LEU A 249 9.77 -4.21 24.18
CA LEU A 249 8.79 -4.29 23.09
C LEU A 249 7.35 -4.15 23.62
N TYR A 250 6.60 -3.19 23.05
CA TYR A 250 5.20 -2.94 23.38
C TYR A 250 4.34 -2.98 22.12
N ALA A 251 3.06 -3.31 22.26
CA ALA A 251 2.07 -3.30 21.19
C ALA A 251 1.22 -2.04 21.25
N HIS A 252 0.84 -1.52 20.07
CA HIS A 252 -0.17 -0.48 19.93
C HIS A 252 -1.33 -1.02 19.10
N PRO A 253 -2.51 -1.29 19.68
CA PRO A 253 -3.68 -1.74 18.94
C PRO A 253 -4.15 -0.67 17.95
N PHE A 254 -4.28 -1.02 16.69
CA PHE A 254 -4.73 -0.15 15.60
C PHE A 254 -6.08 0.50 15.91
N SER A 255 -6.97 -0.22 16.59
CA SER A 255 -8.28 0.28 17.03
C SER A 255 -8.24 1.56 17.86
N ARG A 256 -7.08 1.89 18.48
CA ARG A 256 -6.90 3.13 19.27
C ARG A 256 -6.62 4.36 18.41
N SER A 257 -6.11 4.16 17.20
CA SER A 257 -5.62 5.23 16.32
C SER A 257 -6.16 5.16 14.90
N CYS A 258 -7.00 4.17 14.57
CA CYS A 258 -7.65 4.10 13.26
C CYS A 258 -8.61 5.26 13.06
N MET A 259 -8.65 5.77 11.84
CA MET A 259 -9.48 6.88 11.40
C MET A 259 -10.46 6.42 10.32
N GLY A 260 -11.58 7.15 10.17
CA GLY A 260 -12.54 6.88 9.11
C GLY A 260 -13.26 5.53 9.26
N ARG A 261 -13.76 5.22 10.48
CA ARG A 261 -14.64 4.06 10.69
C ARG A 261 -15.93 4.25 9.89
N ASN A 262 -16.43 3.17 9.29
CA ASN A 262 -17.74 3.20 8.65
C ASN A 262 -18.87 3.38 9.68
N THR A 263 -20.13 3.45 9.23
CA THR A 263 -21.31 3.60 10.09
C THR A 263 -21.50 2.46 11.07
N GLU A 264 -20.92 1.29 10.81
CA GLU A 264 -20.96 0.10 11.68
C GLU A 264 -19.78 0.05 12.67
N GLY A 265 -18.87 1.03 12.62
CA GLY A 265 -17.72 1.12 13.49
C GLY A 265 -16.56 0.18 13.13
N GLU A 266 -16.62 -0.43 11.96
CA GLU A 266 -15.56 -1.31 11.46
C GLU A 266 -14.29 -0.54 11.14
N ILE A 267 -13.16 -1.21 11.34
CA ILE A 267 -11.83 -0.69 11.00
C ILE A 267 -11.36 -1.31 9.69
N TYR A 268 -10.74 -0.48 8.84
CA TYR A 268 -10.23 -0.94 7.55
C TYR A 268 -8.72 -0.97 7.51
N TRP A 269 -8.17 -2.13 7.25
CA TRP A 269 -6.77 -2.34 6.90
C TRP A 269 -6.66 -3.51 5.91
N ARG A 270 -5.91 -3.32 4.83
CA ARG A 270 -5.68 -4.37 3.82
C ARG A 270 -4.22 -4.38 3.36
N ASP A 271 -3.63 -5.58 3.34
CA ASP A 271 -2.43 -5.88 2.56
C ASP A 271 -2.89 -6.37 1.18
N VAL A 272 -2.91 -5.49 0.20
CA VAL A 272 -3.31 -5.80 -1.18
C VAL A 272 -2.18 -6.55 -1.91
N GLY A 273 -1.77 -7.69 -1.36
CA GLY A 273 -0.59 -8.45 -1.80
C GLY A 273 -0.85 -9.47 -2.92
N THR A 274 -2.10 -9.74 -3.29
CA THR A 274 -2.48 -10.67 -4.36
C THR A 274 -3.44 -10.00 -5.35
N LEU A 275 -3.59 -10.55 -6.56
CA LEU A 275 -4.54 -10.04 -7.56
C LEU A 275 -5.97 -10.00 -7.01
N ASP A 276 -6.39 -11.06 -6.32
CA ASP A 276 -7.72 -11.14 -5.72
C ASP A 276 -7.93 -10.09 -4.65
N SER A 277 -6.97 -9.91 -3.73
CA SER A 277 -7.08 -8.92 -2.66
C SER A 277 -7.03 -7.49 -3.19
N PHE A 278 -6.19 -7.20 -4.19
CA PHE A 278 -6.13 -5.90 -4.85
C PHE A 278 -7.44 -5.57 -5.58
N TRP A 279 -7.97 -6.51 -6.36
CA TRP A 279 -9.23 -6.37 -7.06
C TRP A 279 -10.39 -6.18 -6.08
N GLN A 280 -10.54 -7.06 -5.09
CA GLN A 280 -11.62 -6.98 -4.12
C GLN A 280 -11.60 -5.66 -3.35
N SER A 281 -10.43 -5.26 -2.82
CA SER A 281 -10.31 -4.00 -2.08
C SER A 281 -10.61 -2.76 -2.92
N THR A 282 -10.37 -2.83 -4.24
CA THR A 282 -10.71 -1.74 -5.15
C THR A 282 -12.21 -1.73 -5.47
N ILE A 283 -12.81 -2.90 -5.70
CA ILE A 283 -14.25 -3.04 -5.98
C ILE A 283 -15.09 -2.70 -4.74
N ASP A 284 -14.63 -3.00 -3.54
CA ASP A 284 -15.35 -2.64 -2.29
C ASP A 284 -15.64 -1.13 -2.18
N LEU A 285 -14.85 -0.29 -2.87
CA LEU A 285 -15.05 1.18 -2.89
C LEU A 285 -16.33 1.62 -3.60
N VAL A 286 -16.94 0.78 -4.46
CA VAL A 286 -18.18 1.13 -5.18
C VAL A 286 -19.43 0.86 -4.34
N SER A 287 -19.28 0.21 -3.19
CA SER A 287 -20.37 -0.02 -2.25
C SER A 287 -21.00 1.31 -1.79
N GLU A 288 -22.30 1.31 -1.53
CA GLU A 288 -23.00 2.47 -0.98
C GLU A 288 -22.45 2.90 0.40
N ASN A 289 -21.98 1.92 1.19
CA ASN A 289 -21.38 2.15 2.51
C ASN A 289 -20.02 1.42 2.58
N PRO A 290 -18.97 1.94 1.92
CA PRO A 290 -17.68 1.25 1.88
C PRO A 290 -16.99 1.28 3.24
N GLN A 291 -16.30 0.20 3.61
CA GLN A 291 -15.47 0.17 4.82
C GLN A 291 -14.36 1.24 4.77
N LEU A 292 -13.85 1.55 3.59
CA LEU A 292 -12.91 2.65 3.35
C LEU A 292 -13.62 3.77 2.58
N ASP A 293 -13.97 4.84 3.27
CA ASP A 293 -14.49 6.05 2.62
C ASP A 293 -13.32 6.92 2.11
N ILE A 294 -13.18 6.98 0.77
CA ILE A 294 -12.17 7.82 0.11
C ILE A 294 -12.61 9.29 -0.02
N TYR A 295 -13.88 9.60 0.26
CA TYR A 295 -14.45 10.96 0.23
C TYR A 295 -14.44 11.65 1.59
N ASP A 296 -14.01 10.95 2.64
CA ASP A 296 -13.90 11.52 4.00
C ASP A 296 -12.91 12.69 4.04
N GLN A 297 -13.46 13.90 4.24
CA GLN A 297 -12.69 15.14 4.32
C GLN A 297 -12.05 15.36 5.70
N SER A 298 -12.46 14.62 6.73
CA SER A 298 -11.86 14.71 8.06
C SER A 298 -10.47 14.08 8.12
N TRP A 299 -10.23 13.07 7.26
CA TRP A 299 -8.93 12.39 7.10
C TRP A 299 -8.62 12.14 5.62
N PRO A 300 -8.33 13.20 4.84
CA PRO A 300 -8.23 13.11 3.39
C PRO A 300 -7.00 12.30 2.96
N ILE A 301 -7.19 11.43 1.98
CA ILE A 301 -6.08 10.77 1.28
C ILE A 301 -5.68 11.65 0.09
N ARG A 302 -4.49 12.23 0.16
CA ARG A 302 -3.90 13.08 -0.88
C ARG A 302 -3.22 12.21 -1.94
N GLY A 303 -2.89 12.80 -3.07
CA GLY A 303 -2.15 12.14 -4.15
C GLY A 303 -1.67 13.16 -5.15
N ASN A 304 -1.10 12.70 -6.27
CA ASN A 304 -0.72 13.61 -7.35
C ASN A 304 -1.99 14.21 -8.00
N PRO A 305 -2.18 15.53 -7.99
CA PRO A 305 -3.30 16.16 -8.66
C PRO A 305 -3.16 16.06 -10.18
N VAL A 306 -3.76 15.02 -10.76
CA VAL A 306 -3.81 14.88 -12.22
C VAL A 306 -4.84 15.88 -12.77
N GLN A 307 -4.39 16.79 -13.61
CA GLN A 307 -5.31 17.63 -14.37
C GLN A 307 -6.01 16.77 -15.42
N ALA A 308 -7.27 16.53 -15.22
CA ALA A 308 -8.13 15.81 -16.15
C ALA A 308 -9.37 16.64 -16.48
N TYR A 309 -9.84 16.55 -17.72
CA TYR A 309 -11.12 17.11 -18.09
C TYR A 309 -12.28 16.39 -17.41
N PRO A 310 -13.48 16.98 -17.28
CA PRO A 310 -14.66 16.25 -16.86
C PRO A 310 -14.88 15.02 -17.73
N SER A 311 -15.35 13.94 -17.14
CA SER A 311 -15.70 12.74 -17.88
C SER A 311 -16.96 12.94 -18.71
N LYS A 312 -16.98 12.42 -19.95
CA LYS A 312 -18.02 12.59 -20.92
C LYS A 312 -18.75 11.27 -21.14
N PHE A 313 -20.04 11.30 -20.94
CA PHE A 313 -20.95 10.18 -21.18
C PHE A 313 -21.84 10.52 -22.38
N PHE A 314 -21.92 9.64 -23.36
CA PHE A 314 -22.67 9.86 -24.56
C PHE A 314 -23.52 8.63 -24.89
N TYR A 315 -24.82 8.74 -24.67
CA TYR A 315 -25.79 7.69 -24.90
C TYR A 315 -26.81 8.12 -25.96
N LYS A 316 -26.83 7.40 -27.09
CA LYS A 316 -27.82 7.58 -28.17
C LYS A 316 -28.84 6.44 -28.18
N LYS A 317 -28.39 5.25 -27.75
CA LYS A 317 -29.19 4.02 -27.83
C LYS A 317 -30.04 3.85 -26.59
N ALA A 318 -31.37 3.69 -26.77
CA ALA A 318 -32.30 3.51 -25.66
C ALA A 318 -32.08 2.22 -24.85
N ASN A 319 -31.43 1.22 -25.43
CA ASN A 319 -31.28 -0.12 -24.84
C ASN A 319 -29.96 -0.28 -24.04
N VAL A 320 -29.11 0.74 -23.99
CA VAL A 320 -27.87 0.69 -23.24
C VAL A 320 -28.15 1.09 -21.80
N LYS A 321 -27.79 0.23 -20.83
CA LYS A 321 -27.81 0.61 -19.43
C LYS A 321 -26.67 1.58 -19.19
N PRO A 322 -26.94 2.76 -18.62
CA PRO A 322 -25.88 3.72 -18.31
C PRO A 322 -24.95 3.18 -17.20
N VAL A 323 -23.98 3.99 -16.81
CA VAL A 323 -23.10 3.71 -15.67
C VAL A 323 -23.95 3.52 -14.40
N ASP A 324 -23.73 2.40 -13.72
CA ASP A 324 -24.41 2.02 -12.50
C ASP A 324 -23.38 1.57 -11.44
N ASN A 325 -23.58 1.95 -10.19
CA ASN A 325 -22.78 1.54 -9.04
C ASN A 325 -21.25 1.48 -9.33
N SER A 326 -20.68 2.57 -9.83
CA SER A 326 -19.29 2.59 -10.31
C SER A 326 -18.57 3.89 -9.98
N LEU A 327 -17.26 3.82 -9.80
CA LEU A 327 -16.40 5.00 -9.67
C LEU A 327 -15.78 5.31 -11.05
N VAL A 328 -15.89 6.56 -11.51
CA VAL A 328 -15.34 6.99 -12.80
C VAL A 328 -14.42 8.19 -12.59
N GLY A 329 -13.14 8.02 -12.91
CA GLY A 329 -12.11 9.05 -12.85
C GLY A 329 -12.32 10.18 -13.86
N GLY A 330 -11.43 11.17 -13.85
CA GLY A 330 -11.49 12.32 -14.75
C GLY A 330 -11.04 12.00 -16.18
N GLY A 331 -11.62 12.74 -17.16
CA GLY A 331 -11.20 12.65 -18.56
C GLY A 331 -11.64 11.38 -19.29
N CYS A 332 -12.55 10.59 -18.74
CA CYS A 332 -13.11 9.42 -19.39
C CYS A 332 -14.10 9.82 -20.51
N VAL A 333 -14.13 9.04 -21.58
CA VAL A 333 -15.09 9.19 -22.69
C VAL A 333 -15.78 7.85 -22.90
N ILE A 334 -17.07 7.79 -22.58
CA ILE A 334 -17.88 6.58 -22.63
C ILE A 334 -19.01 6.80 -23.62
N THR A 335 -19.07 5.94 -24.64
CA THR A 335 -20.03 6.05 -25.74
C THR A 335 -20.86 4.78 -25.83
N ASP A 336 -22.18 4.88 -25.63
CA ASP A 336 -23.15 3.79 -25.75
C ASP A 336 -22.68 2.44 -25.16
N ALA A 337 -22.03 2.49 -23.98
CA ALA A 337 -21.48 1.35 -23.25
C ALA A 337 -22.10 1.19 -21.88
N SER A 338 -22.22 -0.04 -21.40
CA SER A 338 -22.74 -0.37 -20.05
C SER A 338 -21.59 -0.57 -19.08
N ILE A 339 -21.65 0.07 -17.93
CA ILE A 339 -20.65 -0.06 -16.86
C ILE A 339 -21.38 -0.32 -15.55
N SER A 340 -20.97 -1.38 -14.84
CA SER A 340 -21.56 -1.72 -13.52
C SER A 340 -20.48 -2.21 -12.55
N ASN A 341 -20.66 -1.89 -11.27
CA ASN A 341 -19.85 -2.38 -10.17
C ASN A 341 -18.35 -2.26 -10.40
N SER A 342 -17.89 -1.20 -11.07
CA SER A 342 -16.55 -1.10 -11.61
C SER A 342 -15.84 0.18 -11.16
N VAL A 343 -14.50 0.12 -11.13
CA VAL A 343 -13.65 1.29 -10.88
C VAL A 343 -12.87 1.62 -12.15
N LEU A 344 -13.22 2.74 -12.76
CA LEU A 344 -12.53 3.29 -13.91
C LEU A 344 -11.65 4.45 -13.45
N PHE A 345 -10.35 4.34 -13.73
CA PHE A 345 -9.39 5.40 -13.44
C PHE A 345 -9.44 6.53 -14.49
N ASP A 346 -8.44 7.39 -14.53
CA ASP A 346 -8.46 8.57 -15.38
C ASP A 346 -8.22 8.25 -16.86
N ARG A 347 -8.85 9.05 -17.75
CA ARG A 347 -8.62 9.07 -19.20
C ARG A 347 -8.89 7.72 -19.90
N ILE A 348 -9.94 7.05 -19.51
CA ILE A 348 -10.38 5.80 -20.12
C ILE A 348 -11.33 6.12 -21.28
N LYS A 349 -11.19 5.41 -22.37
CA LYS A 349 -12.11 5.46 -23.51
C LYS A 349 -12.82 4.12 -23.67
N ILE A 350 -14.17 4.14 -23.77
CA ILE A 350 -14.99 2.96 -24.01
C ILE A 350 -15.92 3.25 -25.19
N ASP A 351 -15.81 2.42 -26.22
CA ASP A 351 -16.61 2.55 -27.44
C ASP A 351 -17.90 1.72 -27.37
N GLU A 352 -18.75 1.87 -28.39
CA GLU A 352 -20.13 1.42 -28.46
C GLU A 352 -20.31 -0.10 -28.21
N ASP A 353 -21.46 -0.46 -27.63
CA ASP A 353 -21.93 -1.83 -27.38
C ASP A 353 -21.01 -2.67 -26.48
N SER A 354 -20.14 -2.00 -25.72
CA SER A 354 -19.25 -2.68 -24.77
C SER A 354 -19.85 -2.73 -23.37
N SER A 355 -19.55 -3.80 -22.63
CA SER A 355 -20.00 -4.05 -21.26
C SER A 355 -18.79 -4.25 -20.33
N VAL A 356 -18.78 -3.53 -19.21
CA VAL A 356 -17.73 -3.60 -18.19
C VAL A 356 -18.40 -3.83 -16.83
N ASP A 357 -18.21 -5.00 -16.25
CA ASP A 357 -18.84 -5.39 -14.99
C ASP A 357 -17.82 -5.96 -13.99
N HIS A 358 -17.82 -5.50 -12.76
CA HIS A 358 -16.87 -5.87 -11.70
C HIS A 358 -15.39 -5.76 -12.15
N CYS A 359 -15.06 -4.67 -12.84
CA CYS A 359 -13.71 -4.48 -13.40
C CYS A 359 -12.98 -3.33 -12.71
N VAL A 360 -11.66 -3.51 -12.60
CA VAL A 360 -10.71 -2.44 -12.24
C VAL A 360 -9.94 -2.07 -13.49
N VAL A 361 -10.24 -0.89 -14.05
CA VAL A 361 -9.62 -0.40 -15.29
C VAL A 361 -8.68 0.74 -14.96
N LEU A 362 -7.36 0.49 -15.09
CA LEU A 362 -6.30 1.43 -14.75
C LEU A 362 -6.17 2.55 -15.81
N PRO A 363 -5.43 3.64 -15.53
CA PRO A 363 -5.44 4.84 -16.37
C PRO A 363 -5.09 4.62 -17.84
N GLN A 364 -5.70 5.42 -18.71
CA GLN A 364 -5.39 5.51 -20.14
C GLN A 364 -5.67 4.21 -20.95
N VAL A 365 -6.60 3.39 -20.47
CA VAL A 365 -7.07 2.21 -21.19
C VAL A 365 -8.09 2.63 -22.27
N GLN A 366 -8.02 1.98 -23.43
CA GLN A 366 -9.00 2.09 -24.51
C GLN A 366 -9.67 0.74 -24.72
N ILE A 367 -11.00 0.73 -24.67
CA ILE A 367 -11.83 -0.45 -24.89
C ILE A 367 -12.61 -0.23 -26.18
N GLY A 368 -12.40 -1.12 -27.13
CA GLY A 368 -13.06 -1.09 -28.46
C GLY A 368 -14.56 -1.36 -28.38
N LYS A 369 -15.18 -1.58 -29.55
CA LYS A 369 -16.62 -1.86 -29.70
C LYS A 369 -16.94 -3.32 -29.41
N ASN A 370 -18.18 -3.57 -28.95
CA ASN A 370 -18.70 -4.94 -28.72
C ASN A 370 -17.83 -5.79 -27.79
N CYS A 371 -17.15 -5.18 -26.83
CA CYS A 371 -16.31 -5.88 -25.84
C CYS A 371 -17.13 -6.30 -24.62
N THR A 372 -16.82 -7.46 -24.04
CA THR A 372 -17.38 -7.91 -22.76
C THR A 372 -16.27 -8.16 -21.75
N LEU A 373 -16.21 -7.32 -20.72
CA LEU A 373 -15.21 -7.41 -19.65
C LEU A 373 -15.91 -7.70 -18.33
N LYS A 374 -15.48 -8.76 -17.63
CA LYS A 374 -16.05 -9.17 -16.35
C LYS A 374 -14.98 -9.69 -15.40
N ASP A 375 -15.10 -9.32 -14.13
CA ASP A 375 -14.19 -9.78 -13.05
C ASP A 375 -12.71 -9.70 -13.48
N CYS A 376 -12.25 -8.51 -13.93
CA CYS A 376 -10.90 -8.36 -14.44
C CYS A 376 -10.19 -7.07 -13.94
N ILE A 377 -8.87 -7.10 -14.04
CA ILE A 377 -7.98 -5.96 -13.88
C ILE A 377 -7.35 -5.68 -15.24
N ILE A 378 -7.60 -4.51 -15.80
CA ILE A 378 -6.96 -4.06 -17.04
C ILE A 378 -5.87 -3.07 -16.67
N ASP A 379 -4.62 -3.42 -16.96
CA ASP A 379 -3.48 -2.54 -16.64
C ASP A 379 -3.48 -1.32 -17.57
N ARG A 380 -2.78 -0.28 -17.13
CA ARG A 380 -2.69 1.01 -17.82
C ARG A 380 -2.23 0.86 -19.27
N HIS A 381 -2.67 1.80 -20.12
CA HIS A 381 -2.31 1.88 -21.54
C HIS A 381 -2.71 0.65 -22.37
N CYS A 382 -3.54 -0.25 -21.88
CA CYS A 382 -4.08 -1.34 -22.68
C CYS A 382 -5.02 -0.81 -23.77
N ILE A 383 -4.92 -1.37 -24.97
CA ILE A 383 -5.85 -1.16 -26.07
C ILE A 383 -6.56 -2.48 -26.31
N ILE A 384 -7.80 -2.59 -25.88
CA ILE A 384 -8.63 -3.78 -26.04
C ILE A 384 -9.28 -3.72 -27.42
N PRO A 385 -9.00 -4.67 -28.33
CA PRO A 385 -9.58 -4.67 -29.68
C PRO A 385 -11.07 -4.95 -29.66
N ASP A 386 -11.77 -4.56 -30.74
CA ASP A 386 -13.20 -4.78 -30.92
C ASP A 386 -13.57 -6.26 -30.78
N GLY A 387 -14.72 -6.51 -30.13
CA GLY A 387 -15.29 -7.84 -29.94
C GLY A 387 -14.56 -8.73 -28.93
N MET A 388 -13.63 -8.20 -28.14
CA MET A 388 -12.89 -9.00 -27.17
C MET A 388 -13.72 -9.32 -25.95
N GLU A 389 -13.75 -10.61 -25.58
CA GLU A 389 -14.32 -11.10 -24.32
C GLU A 389 -13.21 -11.43 -23.32
N ILE A 390 -13.32 -10.90 -22.09
CA ILE A 390 -12.37 -11.09 -20.99
C ILE A 390 -13.16 -11.39 -19.72
N GLY A 391 -12.77 -12.46 -19.01
CA GLY A 391 -13.41 -12.84 -17.76
C GLY A 391 -14.70 -13.65 -17.93
N VAL A 392 -15.14 -13.90 -19.17
CA VAL A 392 -16.32 -14.70 -19.52
C VAL A 392 -15.95 -16.18 -19.56
N ASP A 393 -14.95 -16.54 -20.35
CA ASP A 393 -14.40 -17.90 -20.42
C ASP A 393 -13.01 -17.95 -19.79
N LYS A 394 -12.95 -18.35 -18.51
CA LYS A 394 -11.70 -18.44 -17.74
C LYS A 394 -10.72 -19.49 -18.31
N ALA A 395 -11.20 -20.52 -19.01
CA ALA A 395 -10.33 -21.53 -19.62
C ALA A 395 -9.63 -20.96 -20.85
N LEU A 396 -10.32 -20.15 -21.65
CA LEU A 396 -9.74 -19.41 -22.74
C LEU A 396 -8.79 -18.31 -22.21
N ASP A 397 -9.20 -17.58 -21.19
CA ASP A 397 -8.40 -16.50 -20.59
C ASP A 397 -7.08 -17.01 -20.01
N SER A 398 -7.04 -18.18 -19.38
CA SER A 398 -5.82 -18.76 -18.86
C SER A 398 -4.72 -19.04 -19.89
N LYS A 399 -5.10 -19.13 -21.18
CA LYS A 399 -4.17 -19.28 -22.31
C LYS A 399 -3.64 -17.95 -22.84
N ARG A 400 -4.36 -16.85 -22.58
CA ARG A 400 -4.09 -15.52 -23.11
C ARG A 400 -3.55 -14.56 -22.06
N PHE A 401 -4.05 -14.67 -20.84
CA PHE A 401 -3.91 -13.71 -19.77
C PHE A 401 -3.53 -14.39 -18.44
N ARG A 402 -3.28 -13.61 -17.41
CA ARG A 402 -3.05 -14.13 -16.06
C ARG A 402 -4.38 -14.29 -15.32
N VAL A 403 -4.73 -15.51 -14.96
CA VAL A 403 -5.84 -15.78 -14.04
C VAL A 403 -5.32 -15.87 -12.61
N SER A 404 -6.02 -15.29 -11.67
CA SER A 404 -5.65 -15.32 -10.24
C SER A 404 -5.67 -16.73 -9.67
N SER A 405 -5.03 -16.94 -8.51
CA SER A 405 -4.95 -18.24 -7.86
C SER A 405 -6.31 -18.85 -7.48
N THR A 406 -7.31 -18.01 -7.23
CA THR A 406 -8.70 -18.44 -6.96
C THR A 406 -9.49 -18.72 -8.24
N GLY A 407 -8.97 -18.39 -9.42
CA GLY A 407 -9.67 -18.48 -10.69
C GLY A 407 -10.71 -17.38 -10.93
N LYS A 408 -10.85 -16.41 -10.01
CA LYS A 408 -11.90 -15.38 -10.05
C LYS A 408 -11.53 -14.23 -10.97
N VAL A 409 -10.33 -13.70 -10.86
CA VAL A 409 -9.90 -12.44 -11.48
C VAL A 409 -8.95 -12.68 -12.64
N VAL A 410 -9.15 -11.95 -13.74
CA VAL A 410 -8.25 -11.97 -14.91
C VAL A 410 -7.46 -10.66 -14.96
N LEU A 411 -6.12 -10.75 -14.97
CA LEU A 411 -5.25 -9.62 -15.22
C LEU A 411 -4.86 -9.57 -16.70
N VAL A 412 -5.04 -8.40 -17.30
CA VAL A 412 -4.63 -8.10 -18.67
C VAL A 412 -3.62 -6.96 -18.69
N THR A 413 -2.49 -7.15 -19.37
CA THR A 413 -1.47 -6.13 -19.58
C THR A 413 -1.26 -5.85 -21.06
N SER A 414 -0.70 -4.69 -21.39
CA SER A 414 -0.39 -4.34 -22.79
C SER A 414 0.54 -5.34 -23.46
N ALA A 415 1.50 -5.89 -22.71
CA ALA A 415 2.41 -6.92 -23.23
C ALA A 415 1.68 -8.22 -23.61
N MET A 416 0.67 -8.64 -22.84
CA MET A 416 -0.15 -9.81 -23.17
C MET A 416 -0.98 -9.58 -24.45
N LEU A 417 -1.57 -8.39 -24.59
CA LEU A 417 -2.34 -8.04 -25.79
C LEU A 417 -1.49 -8.00 -27.05
N LYS A 418 -0.31 -7.38 -27.00
CA LYS A 418 0.64 -7.36 -28.12
C LYS A 418 1.07 -8.76 -28.54
N LYS A 419 1.37 -9.63 -27.57
CA LYS A 419 1.70 -11.04 -27.85
C LYS A 419 0.57 -11.76 -28.60
N LEU A 420 -0.69 -11.48 -28.25
CA LEU A 420 -1.84 -12.08 -28.98
C LEU A 420 -1.95 -11.56 -30.38
N GLN A 421 -1.51 -10.33 -30.67
CA GLN A 421 -1.51 -9.73 -32.02
C GLN A 421 -0.26 -10.10 -32.83
N GLY A 422 0.67 -10.87 -32.27
CA GLY A 422 1.91 -11.26 -32.94
C GLY A 422 2.96 -10.14 -32.99
N GLU A 423 2.82 -9.10 -32.17
CA GLU A 423 3.75 -7.99 -32.10
C GLU A 423 4.92 -8.31 -31.14
N GLU A 424 6.13 -7.85 -31.47
CA GLU A 424 7.27 -7.95 -30.58
C GLU A 424 7.08 -7.02 -29.37
N VAL A 425 7.26 -7.57 -28.17
CA VAL A 425 7.23 -6.81 -26.93
C VAL A 425 8.62 -6.23 -26.69
N THR A 426 8.81 -4.95 -26.97
CA THR A 426 10.06 -4.26 -26.63
C THR A 426 10.09 -3.89 -25.14
N ASN A 427 11.27 -4.03 -24.50
CA ASN A 427 11.46 -3.71 -23.08
C ASN A 427 11.34 -2.20 -22.75
N GLU A 428 11.25 -1.34 -23.75
CA GLU A 428 11.29 0.12 -23.61
C GLU A 428 9.91 0.78 -23.48
N GLU A 429 8.83 0.05 -23.73
CA GLU A 429 7.51 0.65 -23.72
C GLU A 429 6.93 0.77 -22.30
N HIS A 430 6.65 2.00 -21.90
CA HIS A 430 5.93 2.41 -20.69
C HIS A 430 6.73 2.37 -19.37
N LEU A 431 7.83 3.11 -19.32
CA LEU A 431 8.55 3.47 -18.08
C LEU A 431 7.86 4.61 -17.27
N ASP A 432 6.64 5.01 -17.63
CA ASP A 432 5.92 6.12 -16.98
C ASP A 432 5.08 5.70 -15.77
#